data_a884949cc5fc041c1e407c1e009eaeea
#
_entry.id   a884949cc5fc041c1e407c1e009eaeea
#
_cell.length_a   1.000
_cell.length_b   1.000
_cell.length_c   1.000
_cell.angle_alpha   90.00
_cell.angle_beta   90.00
_cell.angle_gamma   90.00
#
_symmetry.space_group_name_H-M   'P 1'
#
loop_
_entity.id
_entity.type
_entity.pdbx_description
1 polymer ?
#
loop_
_entity_poly.entity_id
_entity_poly.type
_entity_poly.pdbx_seq_one_letter_code
_entity_poly.pdbx_strand_id
1 'polypeptide(L)'
;MNEPVIVRLTVNGAAREGRCPPRKLLVDFLREDLSLTGTHVGCEHGICGACTILFNGEAARSCLMLAVQADGAELTTVEGLMTDGALHPLQEAFREHHGLQCGFCTPGMLLTALDLLRVNPEPTEDDIREGISAVLCRCTGYHGIIKAVQAAAPRLR
;
A
#
# COMPACT_ATOMS: atom_id res chain seq x y z
N MET A 1 19.22 22.37 14.08
CA MET A 1 19.17 21.38 13.01
C MET A 1 17.74 20.81 12.86
N ASN A 2 16.72 21.67 12.81
CA ASN A 2 15.31 21.27 12.66
C ASN A 2 14.60 22.15 11.62
N GLU A 3 15.35 22.77 10.70
CA GLU A 3 14.71 23.56 9.66
C GLU A 3 13.92 22.62 8.75
N PRO A 4 12.64 22.89 8.49
CA PRO A 4 11.83 22.10 7.58
C PRO A 4 12.42 22.10 6.18
N VAL A 5 12.46 20.93 5.56
CA VAL A 5 12.91 20.75 4.18
C VAL A 5 11.69 20.56 3.26
N ILE A 6 11.85 20.91 2.00
CA ILE A 6 10.85 20.66 0.98
C ILE A 6 11.11 19.26 0.40
N VAL A 7 10.07 18.43 0.34
CA VAL A 7 10.07 17.12 -0.29
C VAL A 7 9.16 17.17 -1.49
N ARG A 8 9.67 16.83 -2.68
CA ARG A 8 8.94 16.79 -3.94
C ARG A 8 8.93 15.37 -4.47
N LEU A 9 7.75 14.88 -4.78
CA LEU A 9 7.59 13.49 -5.23
C LEU A 9 6.33 13.38 -6.11
N THR A 10 6.20 12.28 -6.83
CA THR A 10 4.96 11.96 -7.54
C THR A 10 4.17 10.97 -6.70
N VAL A 11 2.90 11.27 -6.41
CA VAL A 11 2.01 10.33 -5.70
C VAL A 11 0.75 10.12 -6.52
N ASN A 12 0.46 8.86 -6.83
CA ASN A 12 -0.71 8.47 -7.61
C ASN A 12 -0.79 9.22 -8.96
N GLY A 13 0.36 9.35 -9.63
CA GLY A 13 0.49 10.04 -10.91
C GLY A 13 0.48 11.57 -10.85
N ALA A 14 0.32 12.18 -9.67
CA ALA A 14 0.31 13.63 -9.49
C ALA A 14 1.57 14.12 -8.78
N ALA A 15 2.19 15.19 -9.30
CA ALA A 15 3.28 15.87 -8.61
C ALA A 15 2.76 16.48 -7.30
N ARG A 16 3.45 16.21 -6.20
CA ARG A 16 3.14 16.70 -4.85
C ARG A 16 4.37 17.33 -4.22
N GLU A 17 4.14 18.31 -3.37
CA GLU A 17 5.17 18.96 -2.59
C GLU A 17 4.66 19.15 -1.17
N GLY A 18 5.53 18.91 -0.20
CA GLY A 18 5.24 19.21 1.20
C GLY A 18 6.50 19.68 1.93
N ARG A 19 6.30 20.35 3.06
CA ARG A 19 7.39 20.87 3.87
C ARG A 19 7.34 20.23 5.26
N CYS A 20 8.38 19.49 5.62
CA CYS A 20 8.40 18.76 6.88
C CYS A 20 9.79 18.77 7.55
N PRO A 21 9.88 18.48 8.86
CA PRO A 21 11.14 18.23 9.51
C PRO A 21 11.89 17.06 8.86
N PRO A 22 13.24 17.10 8.75
CA PRO A 22 14.01 16.04 8.08
C PRO A 22 13.82 14.64 8.66
N ARG A 23 13.42 14.54 9.93
CA ARG A 23 13.18 13.29 10.67
C ARG A 23 11.75 12.75 10.57
N LYS A 24 10.86 13.41 9.79
CA LYS A 24 9.47 12.96 9.66
C LYS A 24 9.42 11.66 8.88
N LEU A 25 8.64 10.68 9.38
CA LEU A 25 8.43 9.43 8.68
C LEU A 25 7.62 9.66 7.39
N LEU A 26 7.88 8.86 6.38
CA LEU A 26 7.18 8.96 5.10
C LEU A 26 5.67 8.72 5.27
N VAL A 27 5.27 7.78 6.12
CA VAL A 27 3.86 7.52 6.40
C VAL A 27 3.15 8.74 7.01
N ASP A 28 3.80 9.44 7.94
CA ASP A 28 3.22 10.63 8.56
C ASP A 28 3.15 11.79 7.56
N PHE A 29 4.17 11.92 6.71
CA PHE A 29 4.17 12.91 5.63
C PHE A 29 3.01 12.68 4.65
N LEU A 30 2.77 11.44 4.22
CA LEU A 30 1.65 11.09 3.35
C LEU A 30 0.31 11.46 4.01
N ARG A 31 0.13 11.09 5.29
CA ARG A 31 -1.13 11.25 6.01
C ARG A 31 -1.42 12.68 6.43
N GLU A 32 -0.41 13.39 6.96
CA GLU A 32 -0.59 14.69 7.60
C GLU A 32 -0.32 15.86 6.64
N ASP A 33 0.76 15.79 5.83
CA ASP A 33 1.12 16.91 4.95
C ASP A 33 0.43 16.80 3.58
N LEU A 34 0.24 15.57 3.08
CA LEU A 34 -0.42 15.35 1.79
C LEU A 34 -1.91 14.94 1.91
N SER A 35 -2.42 14.75 3.12
CA SER A 35 -3.80 14.33 3.42
C SER A 35 -4.21 12.99 2.78
N LEU A 36 -3.24 12.10 2.50
CA LEU A 36 -3.46 10.76 1.98
C LEU A 36 -3.57 9.77 3.15
N THR A 37 -4.75 9.72 3.75
CA THR A 37 -4.99 8.97 4.99
C THR A 37 -5.27 7.48 4.81
N GLY A 38 -5.37 6.99 3.57
CA GLY A 38 -5.60 5.59 3.26
C GLY A 38 -4.43 4.67 3.64
N THR A 39 -3.20 5.18 3.72
CA THR A 39 -2.07 4.43 4.28
C THR A 39 -2.17 4.42 5.81
N HIS A 40 -2.35 3.25 6.42
CA HIS A 40 -2.56 3.11 7.86
C HIS A 40 -1.27 2.86 8.64
N VAL A 41 -1.25 3.22 9.92
CA VAL A 41 -0.11 3.01 10.83
C VAL A 41 -0.53 2.10 11.97
N GLY A 42 0.14 0.94 12.11
CA GLY A 42 -0.18 -0.04 13.16
C GLY A 42 0.96 -0.31 14.13
N CYS A 43 2.21 -0.43 13.69
CA CYS A 43 3.31 -0.86 14.56
C CYS A 43 4.54 0.05 14.57
N GLU A 44 4.76 0.83 13.51
CA GLU A 44 5.94 1.69 13.31
C GLU A 44 7.30 0.97 13.36
N HIS A 45 7.30 -0.37 13.21
CA HIS A 45 8.55 -1.17 13.18
C HIS A 45 8.64 -2.05 11.93
N GLY A 46 7.79 -1.84 10.92
CA GLY A 46 7.84 -2.59 9.67
C GLY A 46 7.22 -4.00 9.72
N ILE A 47 6.65 -4.43 10.85
CA ILE A 47 6.16 -5.80 11.05
C ILE A 47 4.75 -6.00 10.53
N CYS A 48 3.80 -5.11 10.88
CA CYS A 48 2.38 -5.34 10.61
C CYS A 48 1.96 -5.16 9.14
N GLY A 49 2.72 -4.45 8.34
CA GLY A 49 2.45 -4.21 6.92
C GLY A 49 1.33 -3.23 6.59
N ALA A 50 0.62 -2.67 7.58
CA ALA A 50 -0.49 -1.75 7.35
C ALA A 50 -0.09 -0.48 6.58
N CYS A 51 1.17 -0.05 6.72
CA CYS A 51 1.73 1.14 6.07
C CYS A 51 2.36 0.86 4.71
N THR A 52 2.12 -0.28 4.09
CA THR A 52 2.68 -0.62 2.77
C THR A 52 2.15 0.34 1.70
N ILE A 53 3.09 0.85 0.92
CA ILE A 53 2.88 1.62 -0.32
C ILE A 53 3.68 0.96 -1.44
N LEU A 54 3.44 1.34 -2.70
CA LEU A 54 4.43 1.07 -3.75
C LEU A 54 5.38 2.26 -3.81
N PHE A 55 6.66 1.99 -3.70
CA PHE A 55 7.76 2.95 -3.81
C PHE A 55 8.55 2.61 -5.09
N ASN A 56 8.48 3.48 -6.07
CA ASN A 56 9.04 3.23 -7.40
C ASN A 56 8.57 1.87 -7.99
N GLY A 57 7.30 1.52 -7.76
CA GLY A 57 6.67 0.30 -8.25
C GLY A 57 6.83 -0.95 -7.39
N GLU A 58 7.56 -0.91 -6.27
CA GLU A 58 7.80 -2.05 -5.38
C GLU A 58 7.18 -1.82 -3.98
N ALA A 59 6.68 -2.89 -3.35
CA ALA A 59 6.08 -2.80 -2.03
C ALA A 59 7.11 -2.43 -0.96
N ALA A 60 6.86 -1.33 -0.25
CA ALA A 60 7.73 -0.81 0.80
C ALA A 60 6.95 -0.39 2.05
N ARG A 61 7.62 -0.43 3.21
CA ARG A 61 7.07 -0.02 4.51
C ARG A 61 7.35 1.47 4.75
N SER A 62 6.37 2.32 4.54
CA SER A 62 6.54 3.77 4.69
C SER A 62 6.83 4.21 6.14
N CYS A 63 6.54 3.40 7.15
CA CYS A 63 6.93 3.66 8.54
C CYS A 63 8.42 3.44 8.83
N LEU A 64 9.18 2.83 7.92
CA LEU A 64 10.63 2.63 8.05
C LEU A 64 11.46 3.61 7.22
N MET A 65 10.81 4.56 6.55
CA MET A 65 11.44 5.53 5.67
C MET A 65 11.20 6.94 6.17
N LEU A 66 12.19 7.81 6.01
CA LEU A 66 12.01 9.25 6.22
C LEU A 66 11.42 9.89 4.95
N ALA A 67 10.60 10.90 5.11
CA ALA A 67 10.01 11.64 3.99
C ALA A 67 11.08 12.17 3.01
N VAL A 68 12.20 12.65 3.54
CA VAL A 68 13.33 13.16 2.75
C VAL A 68 13.98 12.12 1.83
N GLN A 69 13.85 10.83 2.15
CA GLN A 69 14.35 9.74 1.31
C GLN A 69 13.48 9.49 0.08
N ALA A 70 12.24 10.02 0.09
CA ALA A 70 11.29 9.90 -1.01
C ALA A 70 11.33 11.12 -1.95
N ASP A 71 12.26 12.07 -1.75
CA ASP A 71 12.42 13.20 -2.67
C ASP A 71 12.75 12.71 -4.08
N GLY A 72 11.95 13.11 -5.07
CA GLY A 72 12.05 12.65 -6.46
C GLY A 72 11.46 11.26 -6.75
N ALA A 73 10.93 10.55 -5.75
CA ALA A 73 10.37 9.21 -5.95
C ALA A 73 8.94 9.23 -6.53
N GLU A 74 8.54 8.09 -7.10
CA GLU A 74 7.17 7.80 -7.50
C GLU A 74 6.51 6.86 -6.48
N LEU A 75 5.38 7.27 -5.93
CA LEU A 75 4.65 6.52 -4.92
C LEU A 75 3.24 6.18 -5.42
N THR A 76 2.78 4.97 -5.09
CA THR A 76 1.36 4.61 -5.21
C THR A 76 0.83 4.26 -3.83
N THR A 77 -0.26 4.90 -3.44
CA THR A 77 -1.05 4.60 -2.25
C THR A 77 -2.39 3.97 -2.65
N VAL A 78 -3.15 3.47 -1.69
CA VAL A 78 -4.45 2.84 -1.98
C VAL A 78 -5.43 3.78 -2.70
N GLU A 79 -5.32 5.08 -2.47
CA GLU A 79 -6.12 6.11 -3.13
C GLU A 79 -5.88 6.17 -4.65
N GLY A 80 -4.70 5.76 -5.09
CA GLY A 80 -4.32 5.75 -6.50
C GLY A 80 -4.75 4.49 -7.26
N LEU A 81 -5.39 3.53 -6.62
CA LEU A 81 -5.83 2.31 -7.28
C LEU A 81 -7.13 2.50 -8.10
N MET A 82 -8.00 3.40 -7.67
CA MET A 82 -9.20 3.72 -8.43
C MET A 82 -8.88 4.57 -9.66
N THR A 83 -9.52 4.23 -10.78
CA THR A 83 -9.42 5.00 -12.04
C THR A 83 -10.82 5.40 -12.50
N ASP A 84 -11.02 6.67 -12.77
CA ASP A 84 -12.30 7.23 -13.27
C ASP A 84 -13.54 6.84 -12.43
N GLY A 85 -13.35 6.73 -11.11
CA GLY A 85 -14.41 6.36 -10.19
C GLY A 85 -14.73 4.85 -10.14
N ALA A 86 -14.02 4.02 -10.92
CA ALA A 86 -14.15 2.58 -10.88
C ALA A 86 -13.11 1.96 -9.92
N LEU A 87 -13.54 0.95 -9.18
CA LEU A 87 -12.64 0.16 -8.34
C LEU A 87 -11.65 -0.62 -9.20
N HIS A 88 -10.41 -0.71 -8.73
CA HIS A 88 -9.42 -1.61 -9.31
C HIS A 88 -9.91 -3.07 -9.21
N PRO A 89 -9.63 -3.96 -10.20
CA PRO A 89 -10.09 -5.35 -10.18
C PRO A 89 -9.76 -6.11 -8.88
N LEU A 90 -8.62 -5.80 -8.27
CA LEU A 90 -8.24 -6.37 -6.97
C LEU A 90 -9.14 -5.87 -5.83
N GLN A 91 -9.53 -4.59 -5.83
CA GLN A 91 -10.49 -4.05 -4.85
C GLN A 91 -11.87 -4.68 -5.00
N GLU A 92 -12.33 -4.88 -6.24
CA GLU A 92 -13.59 -5.57 -6.52
C GLU A 92 -13.56 -7.02 -6.01
N ALA A 93 -12.48 -7.76 -6.30
CA ALA A 93 -12.30 -9.12 -5.83
C ALA A 93 -12.28 -9.21 -4.29
N PHE A 94 -11.64 -8.25 -3.59
CA PHE A 94 -11.68 -8.17 -2.13
C PHE A 94 -13.10 -7.99 -1.59
N ARG A 95 -13.92 -7.19 -2.26
CA ARG A 95 -15.35 -7.02 -1.91
C ARG A 95 -16.14 -8.31 -2.19
N GLU A 96 -15.97 -8.93 -3.36
CA GLU A 96 -16.70 -10.11 -3.80
C GLU A 96 -16.41 -11.34 -2.94
N HIS A 97 -15.16 -11.52 -2.54
CA HIS A 97 -14.67 -12.69 -1.78
C HIS A 97 -14.55 -12.45 -0.28
N HIS A 98 -15.10 -11.36 0.24
CA HIS A 98 -15.02 -11.00 1.66
C HIS A 98 -13.57 -10.94 2.18
N GLY A 99 -12.64 -10.41 1.38
CA GLY A 99 -11.22 -10.25 1.71
C GLY A 99 -10.95 -9.18 2.77
N LEU A 100 -11.98 -8.57 3.36
CA LEU A 100 -11.89 -7.55 4.40
C LEU A 100 -13.04 -7.66 5.41
N GLN A 101 -12.81 -7.18 6.64
CA GLN A 101 -13.82 -6.99 7.67
C GLN A 101 -13.70 -5.57 8.24
N CYS A 102 -12.80 -5.33 9.22
CA CYS A 102 -12.62 -3.99 9.77
C CYS A 102 -11.97 -3.00 8.78
N GLY A 103 -11.30 -3.49 7.74
CA GLY A 103 -10.67 -2.65 6.70
C GLY A 103 -9.27 -2.12 7.05
N PHE A 104 -8.78 -2.26 8.29
CA PHE A 104 -7.54 -1.63 8.72
C PHE A 104 -6.29 -2.12 7.96
N CYS A 105 -6.16 -3.42 7.72
CA CYS A 105 -5.05 -3.98 6.96
C CYS A 105 -5.23 -3.85 5.44
N THR A 106 -6.45 -3.55 4.97
CA THR A 106 -6.82 -3.65 3.56
C THR A 106 -5.96 -2.81 2.62
N PRO A 107 -5.61 -1.55 2.91
CA PRO A 107 -4.74 -0.77 2.03
C PRO A 107 -3.37 -1.42 1.82
N GLY A 108 -2.71 -1.81 2.91
CA GLY A 108 -1.41 -2.48 2.83
C GLY A 108 -1.49 -3.85 2.15
N MET A 109 -2.58 -4.59 2.40
CA MET A 109 -2.82 -5.89 1.79
C MET A 109 -3.02 -5.80 0.28
N LEU A 110 -3.79 -4.81 -0.19
CA LEU A 110 -4.01 -4.57 -1.63
C LEU A 110 -2.70 -4.24 -2.35
N LEU A 111 -1.88 -3.34 -1.80
CA LEU A 111 -0.62 -2.96 -2.43
C LEU A 111 0.42 -4.08 -2.39
N THR A 112 0.45 -4.87 -1.32
CA THR A 112 1.30 -6.08 -1.24
C THR A 112 0.86 -7.13 -2.26
N ALA A 113 -0.45 -7.38 -2.40
CA ALA A 113 -0.96 -8.32 -3.38
C ALA A 113 -0.75 -7.83 -4.83
N LEU A 114 -0.84 -6.52 -5.06
CA LEU A 114 -0.56 -5.93 -6.37
C LEU A 114 0.90 -6.13 -6.77
N ASP A 115 1.84 -5.91 -5.85
CA ASP A 115 3.26 -6.16 -6.10
C ASP A 115 3.55 -7.64 -6.35
N LEU A 116 2.94 -8.55 -5.58
CA LEU A 116 3.00 -9.99 -5.82
C LEU A 116 2.56 -10.35 -7.26
N LEU A 117 1.38 -9.83 -7.68
CA LEU A 117 0.83 -10.13 -9.00
C LEU A 117 1.64 -9.51 -10.15
N ARG A 118 2.34 -8.40 -9.90
CA ARG A 118 3.29 -7.81 -10.84
C ARG A 118 4.49 -8.72 -11.08
N VAL A 119 5.01 -9.36 -10.02
CA VAL A 119 6.18 -10.25 -10.09
C VAL A 119 5.78 -11.65 -10.56
N ASN A 120 4.65 -12.15 -10.07
CA ASN A 120 4.12 -13.46 -10.42
C ASN A 120 2.64 -13.32 -10.84
N PRO A 121 2.35 -13.18 -12.16
CA PRO A 121 0.97 -13.01 -12.65
C PRO A 121 0.08 -14.25 -12.56
N GLU A 122 0.66 -15.42 -12.28
CA GLU A 122 -0.03 -16.71 -12.15
C GLU A 122 0.33 -17.40 -10.83
N PRO A 123 0.07 -16.76 -9.67
CA PRO A 123 0.50 -17.31 -8.41
C PRO A 123 -0.31 -18.55 -8.03
N THR A 124 0.36 -19.54 -7.47
CA THR A 124 -0.30 -20.64 -6.76
C THR A 124 -0.91 -20.11 -5.45
N GLU A 125 -1.76 -20.91 -4.81
CA GLU A 125 -2.29 -20.56 -3.49
C GLU A 125 -1.19 -20.38 -2.46
N ASP A 126 -0.14 -21.19 -2.51
CA ASP A 126 1.00 -21.11 -1.60
C ASP A 126 1.83 -19.84 -1.84
N ASP A 127 2.06 -19.45 -3.11
CA ASP A 127 2.71 -18.16 -3.44
C ASP A 127 1.92 -16.98 -2.87
N ILE A 128 0.59 -17.04 -2.95
CA ILE A 128 -0.27 -15.98 -2.38
C ILE A 128 -0.16 -15.98 -0.87
N ARG A 129 -0.23 -17.14 -0.21
CA ARG A 129 -0.07 -17.24 1.25
C ARG A 129 1.25 -16.63 1.72
N GLU A 130 2.34 -16.97 1.05
CA GLU A 130 3.67 -16.44 1.37
C GLU A 130 3.71 -14.93 1.15
N GLY A 131 3.29 -14.44 -0.02
CA GLY A 131 3.34 -13.03 -0.36
C GLY A 131 2.51 -12.14 0.57
N ILE A 132 1.26 -12.55 0.90
CA ILE A 132 0.39 -11.77 1.79
C ILE A 132 0.75 -11.91 3.28
N SER A 133 1.59 -12.88 3.66
CA SER A 133 2.07 -13.04 5.04
C SER A 133 2.85 -11.81 5.54
N ALA A 134 3.32 -10.99 4.62
CA ALA A 134 3.94 -9.71 4.89
C ALA A 134 3.00 -8.67 5.54
N VAL A 135 1.67 -8.92 5.57
CA VAL A 135 0.68 -8.00 6.16
C VAL A 135 -0.20 -8.75 7.15
N LEU A 136 -0.26 -8.27 8.40
CA LEU A 136 -1.06 -8.88 9.44
C LEU A 136 -2.54 -8.49 9.33
N CYS A 137 -3.41 -9.50 9.29
CA CYS A 137 -4.85 -9.34 9.40
C CYS A 137 -5.37 -10.11 10.63
N ARG A 138 -6.05 -9.41 11.55
CA ARG A 138 -6.61 -10.02 12.77
C ARG A 138 -8.03 -10.55 12.59
N CYS A 139 -8.70 -10.20 11.49
CA CYS A 139 -10.13 -10.41 11.32
C CYS A 139 -10.48 -11.60 10.42
N THR A 140 -9.86 -11.70 9.24
CA THR A 140 -10.36 -12.53 8.12
C THR A 140 -9.89 -13.99 8.13
N GLY A 141 -8.83 -14.32 8.89
CA GLY A 141 -8.15 -15.61 8.77
C GLY A 141 -7.52 -15.85 7.39
N TYR A 142 -7.37 -14.78 6.59
CA TYR A 142 -6.73 -14.76 5.26
C TYR A 142 -7.47 -15.50 4.13
N HIS A 143 -8.41 -16.38 4.43
CA HIS A 143 -9.06 -17.23 3.42
C HIS A 143 -9.76 -16.42 2.31
N GLY A 144 -10.54 -15.40 2.69
CA GLY A 144 -11.18 -14.49 1.72
C GLY A 144 -10.16 -13.67 0.93
N ILE A 145 -9.05 -13.28 1.55
CA ILE A 145 -7.97 -12.52 0.89
C ILE A 145 -7.30 -13.38 -0.18
N ILE A 146 -6.96 -14.63 0.13
CA ILE A 146 -6.35 -15.57 -0.83
C ILE A 146 -7.28 -15.75 -2.04
N LYS A 147 -8.57 -16.02 -1.81
CA LYS A 147 -9.54 -16.15 -2.88
C LYS A 147 -9.67 -14.87 -3.72
N ALA A 148 -9.64 -13.71 -3.09
CA ALA A 148 -9.70 -12.43 -3.79
C ALA A 148 -8.49 -12.23 -4.72
N VAL A 149 -7.28 -12.55 -4.25
CA VAL A 149 -6.05 -12.44 -5.06
C VAL A 149 -6.10 -13.43 -6.23
N GLN A 150 -6.52 -14.68 -5.99
CA GLN A 150 -6.70 -15.69 -7.05
C GLN A 150 -7.68 -15.21 -8.12
N ALA A 151 -8.82 -14.64 -7.71
CA ALA A 151 -9.86 -14.16 -8.63
C ALA A 151 -9.43 -12.90 -9.40
N ALA A 152 -8.58 -12.04 -8.81
CA ALA A 152 -8.08 -10.83 -9.45
C ALA A 152 -6.96 -11.11 -10.47
N ALA A 153 -6.11 -12.11 -10.22
CA ALA A 153 -4.94 -12.41 -11.06
C ALA A 153 -5.25 -12.45 -12.57
N PRO A 154 -6.27 -13.20 -13.07
CA PRO A 154 -6.59 -13.23 -14.49
C PRO A 154 -7.16 -11.92 -15.04
N ARG A 155 -7.67 -11.02 -14.19
CA ARG A 155 -8.24 -9.72 -14.58
C ARG A 155 -7.18 -8.63 -14.75
N LEU A 156 -5.94 -8.88 -14.33
CA LEU A 156 -4.81 -7.93 -14.36
C LEU A 156 -3.76 -8.25 -15.43
N ARG A 157 -4.06 -9.17 -16.32
CA ARG A 157 -3.22 -9.61 -17.46
C ARG A 157 -3.48 -8.79 -18.71
#